data_6cd5b64220eb9d48ca301d46eddb54da
#
_entry.id   6cd5b64220eb9d48ca301d46eddb54da
#
_cell.length_a   1.000
_cell.length_b   1.000
_cell.length_c   1.000
_cell.angle_alpha   90.00
_cell.angle_beta   90.00
_cell.angle_gamma   90.00
#
_symmetry.space_group_name_H-M   'P 1'
#
loop_
_entity.id
_entity.type
_entity.pdbx_description
1 polymer ?
#
loop_
_entity_poly.entity_id
_entity_poly.type
_entity_poly.pdbx_seq_one_letter_code
_entity_poly.pdbx_strand_id
1 'polypeptide(L)'
;LRSDALSVGNAPATGQDPLPGDIHLGGPGTLQVLAGRNLDLGTGTTNTDGSGTGLLTIGNTRNPFLPFSGADLVAGAGLGPATSLAESRLDIDRFVKEYIRTPAGRRYLGELGVSNFDALDAEAQARTAMEVFYLVLRDAGRDFNNENSPDFGTYDEGFAAIRTLFGGNGYDGDLLTRARNIRTQNGGDIALFAPGGSLTLANTSIGNPLVPPGIVTESGGRVSIFTRDNVDIGVGRIFTLRGGDMMIWSSKGDIAAGVASKTVQSAPPTRVLIDPQSAA
;
A
#
# COMPACT_ATOMS: atom_id res chain seq x y z
N LEU A 1 10.28 9.24 4.47
CA LEU A 1 11.14 8.56 5.43
C LEU A 1 11.78 7.32 4.79
N ARG A 2 13.10 7.19 4.89
CA ARG A 2 13.86 6.04 4.44
C ARG A 2 14.94 5.68 5.48
N SER A 3 14.97 4.42 5.89
CA SER A 3 15.96 3.88 6.83
C SER A 3 16.21 2.40 6.59
N ASP A 4 17.22 1.84 7.21
CA ASP A 4 17.51 0.41 7.14
C ASP A 4 16.44 -0.43 7.86
N ALA A 5 15.84 0.15 8.87
CA ALA A 5 14.66 -0.40 9.54
C ALA A 5 13.83 0.77 10.07
N LEU A 6 12.53 0.71 9.85
CA LEU A 6 11.59 1.68 10.38
C LEU A 6 10.56 0.98 11.26
N SER A 7 10.48 1.40 12.51
CA SER A 7 9.44 0.98 13.44
C SER A 7 8.64 2.20 13.85
N VAL A 8 7.34 2.13 13.67
CA VAL A 8 6.40 3.19 14.02
C VAL A 8 5.58 2.73 15.22
N GLY A 9 5.52 3.57 16.22
CA GLY A 9 4.87 3.26 17.50
C GLY A 9 5.89 2.88 18.57
N ASN A 10 5.80 3.55 19.68
CA ASN A 10 6.67 3.33 20.82
C ASN A 10 5.93 2.62 21.97
N ALA A 11 6.66 1.80 22.69
CA ALA A 11 6.16 1.37 23.99
C ALA A 11 6.03 2.61 24.90
N PRO A 12 4.92 2.77 25.61
CA PRO A 12 4.76 3.88 26.53
C PRO A 12 5.81 3.79 27.64
N ALA A 13 6.31 4.94 28.06
CA ALA A 13 7.01 5.02 29.31
C ALA A 13 6.06 4.62 30.45
N THR A 14 6.56 3.89 31.42
CA THR A 14 5.76 3.38 32.54
C THR A 14 4.99 4.53 33.20
N GLY A 15 3.66 4.46 33.19
CA GLY A 15 2.78 5.43 33.83
C GLY A 15 2.32 6.59 32.96
N GLN A 16 2.61 6.59 31.66
CA GLN A 16 2.06 7.57 30.72
C GLN A 16 1.22 6.86 29.65
N ASP A 17 0.17 7.53 29.20
CA ASP A 17 -0.56 7.08 28.01
C ASP A 17 0.41 6.98 26.83
N PRO A 18 0.33 5.92 26.02
CA PRO A 18 1.19 5.79 24.88
C PRO A 18 0.96 6.97 23.92
N LEU A 19 2.03 7.70 23.65
CA LEU A 19 1.99 8.66 22.56
C LEU A 19 1.75 7.90 21.27
N PRO A 20 0.76 8.30 20.46
CA PRO A 20 0.51 7.66 19.19
C PRO A 20 1.76 7.76 18.32
N GLY A 21 2.35 6.62 17.99
CA GLY A 21 3.48 6.54 17.07
C GLY A 21 3.00 6.56 15.62
N ASP A 22 2.16 7.53 15.28
CA ASP A 22 1.50 7.61 14.00
C ASP A 22 2.17 8.58 13.06
N ILE A 23 2.11 8.27 11.76
CA ILE A 23 2.49 9.21 10.71
C ILE A 23 1.22 9.64 9.99
N HIS A 24 0.89 10.92 10.14
CA HIS A 24 -0.30 11.52 9.52
C HIS A 24 0.09 12.59 8.51
N LEU A 25 -0.61 12.58 7.37
CA LEU A 25 -0.48 13.61 6.34
C LEU A 25 -1.87 14.10 5.91
N GLY A 26 -2.02 15.42 5.73
CA GLY A 26 -3.23 16.00 5.17
C GLY A 26 -3.38 15.58 3.70
N GLY A 27 -2.62 16.17 2.85
CA GLY A 27 -2.66 16.01 1.38
C GLY A 27 -2.92 17.36 0.70
N PRO A 28 -3.03 17.40 -0.63
CA PRO A 28 -2.71 16.31 -1.56
C PRO A 28 -1.22 15.99 -1.61
N GLY A 29 -0.81 15.06 -2.48
CA GLY A 29 0.58 14.64 -2.67
C GLY A 29 0.77 13.18 -2.30
N THR A 30 1.97 12.80 -1.89
CA THR A 30 2.32 11.40 -1.57
C THR A 30 2.99 11.29 -0.21
N LEU A 31 2.45 10.47 0.67
CA LEU A 31 3.15 9.99 1.86
C LEU A 31 3.99 8.78 1.49
N GLN A 32 5.30 8.92 1.48
CA GLN A 32 6.22 7.84 1.17
C GLN A 32 6.98 7.39 2.42
N VAL A 33 6.84 6.11 2.79
CA VAL A 33 7.47 5.50 3.97
C VAL A 33 8.24 4.25 3.53
N LEU A 34 9.55 4.37 3.38
CA LEU A 34 10.40 3.33 2.81
C LEU A 34 11.46 2.88 3.82
N ALA A 35 11.50 1.58 4.09
CA ALA A 35 12.49 0.97 4.97
C ALA A 35 13.50 0.14 4.18
N GLY A 36 14.76 0.21 4.57
CA GLY A 36 15.82 -0.59 3.97
C GLY A 36 15.68 -2.08 4.26
N ARG A 37 15.13 -2.41 5.42
CA ARG A 37 14.81 -3.76 5.88
C ARG A 37 13.34 -3.81 6.27
N ASN A 38 13.00 -4.21 7.49
CA ASN A 38 11.60 -4.28 7.92
C ASN A 38 10.97 -2.89 8.07
N LEU A 39 9.72 -2.78 7.65
CA LEU A 39 8.82 -1.72 8.03
C LEU A 39 7.87 -2.26 9.10
N ASP A 40 8.13 -1.95 10.35
CA ASP A 40 7.34 -2.42 11.49
C ASP A 40 6.59 -1.23 12.12
N LEU A 41 5.26 -1.26 12.07
CA LEU A 41 4.43 -0.19 12.61
C LEU A 41 4.25 -0.27 14.13
N GLY A 42 4.78 -1.32 14.76
CA GLY A 42 4.78 -1.47 16.21
C GLY A 42 3.46 -2.00 16.79
N THR A 43 3.52 -2.32 18.08
CA THR A 43 2.44 -3.02 18.81
C THR A 43 1.68 -2.15 19.80
N GLY A 44 2.08 -0.89 20.00
CA GLY A 44 1.43 -0.03 20.98
C GLY A 44 -0.05 0.17 20.70
N THR A 45 -0.88 0.19 21.75
CA THR A 45 -2.28 0.59 21.65
C THR A 45 -2.39 2.10 21.82
N THR A 46 -3.24 2.74 21.05
CA THR A 46 -3.39 4.18 21.08
C THR A 46 -4.76 4.65 21.46
N ASN A 47 -5.77 3.82 21.26
CA ASN A 47 -7.15 4.15 21.57
C ASN A 47 -7.70 3.22 22.63
N THR A 48 -8.69 3.72 23.37
CA THR A 48 -9.39 2.95 24.41
C THR A 48 -10.10 1.70 23.87
N ASP A 49 -10.38 1.65 22.58
CA ASP A 49 -10.95 0.51 21.86
C ASP A 49 -9.90 -0.51 21.39
N GLY A 50 -8.62 -0.28 21.68
CA GLY A 50 -7.50 -1.13 21.27
C GLY A 50 -7.06 -0.93 19.81
N SER A 51 -7.69 -0.03 19.06
CA SER A 51 -7.26 0.31 17.70
C SER A 51 -6.11 1.32 17.74
N GLY A 52 -5.09 1.08 16.93
CA GLY A 52 -4.02 2.04 16.65
C GLY A 52 -4.18 2.64 15.28
N THR A 53 -3.89 3.91 15.13
CA THR A 53 -3.54 4.47 13.84
C THR A 53 -2.13 3.99 13.49
N GLY A 54 -1.61 4.30 12.37
CA GLY A 54 -0.27 3.92 11.93
C GLY A 54 0.15 4.88 10.84
N LEU A 55 -0.13 4.52 9.58
CA LEU A 55 0.05 5.41 8.45
C LEU A 55 -1.32 5.91 8.00
N LEU A 56 -1.52 7.22 7.98
CA LEU A 56 -2.82 7.81 7.72
C LEU A 56 -2.70 9.08 6.86
N THR A 57 -3.47 9.11 5.77
CA THR A 57 -3.71 10.34 5.02
C THR A 57 -5.16 10.76 5.20
N ILE A 58 -5.39 12.00 5.66
CA ILE A 58 -6.70 12.45 6.15
C ILE A 58 -7.41 13.45 5.23
N GLY A 59 -6.71 14.07 4.27
CA GLY A 59 -7.22 15.21 3.52
C GLY A 59 -7.39 16.47 4.39
N ASN A 60 -7.99 17.50 3.82
CA ASN A 60 -8.11 18.81 4.47
C ASN A 60 -9.58 19.23 4.67
N THR A 61 -10.40 18.33 5.20
CA THR A 61 -11.85 18.57 5.36
C THR A 61 -12.21 19.72 6.28
N ARG A 62 -11.28 20.09 7.17
CA ARG A 62 -11.51 21.16 8.17
C ARG A 62 -10.99 22.53 7.73
N ASN A 63 -10.27 22.61 6.62
CA ASN A 63 -9.72 23.84 6.12
C ASN A 63 -10.16 24.08 4.66
N PRO A 64 -11.17 24.94 4.45
CA PRO A 64 -11.71 25.20 3.11
C PRO A 64 -10.73 25.91 2.16
N PHE A 65 -9.61 26.39 2.65
CA PHE A 65 -8.57 27.05 1.84
C PHE A 65 -7.54 26.07 1.29
N LEU A 66 -7.59 24.80 1.69
CA LEU A 66 -6.72 23.72 1.19
C LEU A 66 -7.48 22.75 0.31
N PRO A 67 -6.81 22.08 -0.64
CA PRO A 67 -7.43 21.02 -1.41
C PRO A 67 -8.03 19.93 -0.50
N PHE A 68 -9.24 19.50 -0.82
CA PHE A 68 -9.98 18.53 0.01
C PHE A 68 -9.33 17.15 0.01
N SER A 69 -8.75 16.73 -1.13
CA SER A 69 -8.23 15.39 -1.33
C SER A 69 -7.07 15.05 -0.38
N GLY A 70 -7.07 13.79 0.06
CA GLY A 70 -5.96 13.19 0.78
C GLY A 70 -4.76 12.89 -0.12
N ALA A 71 -3.64 12.54 0.48
CA ALA A 71 -2.44 12.10 -0.22
C ALA A 71 -2.51 10.61 -0.53
N ASP A 72 -1.82 10.20 -1.59
CA ASP A 72 -1.48 8.80 -1.83
C ASP A 72 -0.51 8.29 -0.76
N LEU A 73 -0.57 7.01 -0.46
CA LEU A 73 0.30 6.37 0.52
C LEU A 73 1.11 5.28 -0.16
N VAL A 74 2.43 5.41 -0.10
CA VAL A 74 3.38 4.43 -0.62
C VAL A 74 4.24 3.94 0.54
N ALA A 75 4.16 2.65 0.86
CA ALA A 75 4.96 2.07 1.92
C ALA A 75 5.70 0.82 1.45
N GLY A 76 6.97 0.70 1.84
CA GLY A 76 7.79 -0.41 1.38
C GLY A 76 8.84 -0.85 2.37
N ALA A 77 9.11 -2.16 2.36
CA ALA A 77 10.12 -2.83 3.15
C ALA A 77 11.14 -3.53 2.24
N GLY A 78 12.34 -3.84 2.75
CA GLY A 78 13.35 -4.58 2.02
C GLY A 78 13.98 -3.81 0.85
N LEU A 79 14.02 -2.47 0.93
CA LEU A 79 14.55 -1.63 -0.14
C LEU A 79 16.05 -1.36 -0.05
N GLY A 80 16.65 -1.65 1.10
CA GLY A 80 18.07 -1.41 1.35
C GLY A 80 18.47 0.06 1.37
N PRO A 81 19.64 0.41 1.92
CA PRO A 81 20.20 1.72 1.74
C PRO A 81 20.62 1.87 0.27
N ALA A 82 20.34 3.03 -0.33
CA ALA A 82 20.95 3.37 -1.58
C ALA A 82 22.43 3.73 -1.30
N THR A 83 23.33 2.81 -1.53
CA THR A 83 24.76 3.07 -1.48
C THR A 83 25.24 3.78 -2.74
N SER A 84 24.48 3.61 -3.83
CA SER A 84 24.57 4.41 -5.05
C SER A 84 23.20 4.51 -5.69
N LEU A 85 22.98 5.48 -6.56
CA LEU A 85 21.74 5.61 -7.35
C LEU A 85 21.48 4.35 -8.21
N ALA A 86 22.55 3.63 -8.59
CA ALA A 86 22.45 2.40 -9.38
C ALA A 86 21.96 1.18 -8.56
N GLU A 87 22.04 1.25 -7.25
CA GLU A 87 21.70 0.15 -6.34
C GLU A 87 20.37 0.40 -5.59
N SER A 88 19.64 1.46 -5.95
CA SER A 88 18.33 1.71 -5.37
C SER A 88 17.38 0.59 -5.74
N ARG A 89 16.78 -0.01 -4.72
CA ARG A 89 15.85 -1.13 -4.91
C ARG A 89 14.49 -0.75 -5.47
N LEU A 90 14.09 0.47 -5.32
CA LEU A 90 12.94 1.07 -5.99
C LEU A 90 13.50 2.02 -7.05
N ASP A 91 13.80 1.50 -8.21
CA ASP A 91 14.43 2.24 -9.30
C ASP A 91 13.37 2.68 -10.33
N ILE A 92 12.68 3.76 -9.98
CA ILE A 92 11.68 4.37 -10.86
C ILE A 92 12.30 4.82 -12.19
N ASP A 93 13.49 5.42 -12.15
CA ASP A 93 14.14 5.93 -13.35
C ASP A 93 14.47 4.81 -14.32
N ARG A 94 14.98 3.67 -13.82
CA ARG A 94 15.18 2.49 -14.65
C ARG A 94 13.86 1.95 -15.19
N PHE A 95 12.84 1.86 -14.37
CA PHE A 95 11.53 1.37 -14.80
C PHE A 95 10.93 2.26 -15.89
N VAL A 96 11.04 3.58 -15.74
CA VAL A 96 10.62 4.52 -16.78
C VAL A 96 11.39 4.30 -18.07
N LYS A 97 12.71 4.19 -17.99
CA LYS A 97 13.57 4.04 -19.17
C LYS A 97 13.38 2.69 -19.86
N GLU A 98 13.31 1.60 -19.11
CA GLU A 98 13.40 0.23 -19.65
C GLU A 98 12.01 -0.42 -19.83
N TYR A 99 10.95 0.13 -19.22
CA TYR A 99 9.60 -0.41 -19.33
C TYR A 99 8.59 0.64 -19.86
N ILE A 100 8.40 1.76 -19.18
CA ILE A 100 7.36 2.75 -19.53
C ILE A 100 7.48 3.24 -20.98
N ARG A 101 8.70 3.47 -21.43
CA ARG A 101 8.96 3.99 -22.80
C ARG A 101 8.88 2.93 -23.90
N THR A 102 8.68 1.67 -23.55
CA THR A 102 8.47 0.58 -24.52
C THR A 102 7.03 0.60 -25.07
N PRO A 103 6.74 -0.10 -26.18
CA PRO A 103 5.36 -0.25 -26.66
C PRO A 103 4.41 -0.83 -25.59
N ALA A 104 4.87 -1.80 -24.80
CA ALA A 104 4.10 -2.40 -23.71
C ALA A 104 3.74 -1.35 -22.62
N GLY A 105 4.72 -0.59 -22.13
CA GLY A 105 4.50 0.46 -21.15
C GLY A 105 3.57 1.56 -21.65
N ARG A 106 3.72 1.97 -22.91
CA ARG A 106 2.84 3.00 -23.52
C ARG A 106 1.38 2.58 -23.62
N ARG A 107 1.09 1.29 -23.76
CA ARG A 107 -0.27 0.77 -23.69
C ARG A 107 -0.93 1.13 -22.36
N TYR A 108 -0.21 0.94 -21.26
CA TYR A 108 -0.71 1.26 -19.92
C TYR A 108 -0.83 2.77 -19.68
N LEU A 109 0.06 3.59 -20.23
CA LEU A 109 -0.12 5.04 -20.20
C LEU A 109 -1.43 5.45 -20.89
N GLY A 110 -1.76 4.81 -22.01
CA GLY A 110 -3.04 5.00 -22.71
C GLY A 110 -4.24 4.60 -21.85
N GLU A 111 -4.16 3.47 -21.11
CA GLU A 111 -5.20 3.03 -20.17
C GLU A 111 -5.42 4.05 -19.06
N LEU A 112 -4.35 4.64 -18.54
CA LEU A 112 -4.38 5.69 -17.53
C LEU A 112 -4.77 7.08 -18.07
N GLY A 113 -4.99 7.22 -19.38
CA GLY A 113 -5.30 8.49 -20.00
C GLY A 113 -4.12 9.48 -20.06
N VAL A 114 -2.89 9.00 -19.86
CA VAL A 114 -1.69 9.82 -19.89
C VAL A 114 -1.17 9.93 -21.34
N SER A 115 -1.48 11.03 -21.99
CA SER A 115 -1.08 11.28 -23.39
C SER A 115 0.37 11.76 -23.54
N ASN A 116 0.90 12.45 -22.55
CA ASN A 116 2.27 12.96 -22.55
C ASN A 116 2.94 12.77 -21.17
N PHE A 117 3.55 11.63 -20.99
CA PHE A 117 4.24 11.25 -19.76
C PHE A 117 5.43 12.18 -19.45
N ASP A 118 6.17 12.59 -20.46
CA ASP A 118 7.37 13.42 -20.28
C ASP A 118 7.03 14.89 -19.89
N ALA A 119 5.77 15.31 -20.04
CA ALA A 119 5.31 16.62 -19.58
C ALA A 119 4.87 16.63 -18.09
N LEU A 120 4.77 15.48 -17.47
CA LEU A 120 4.48 15.37 -16.04
C LEU A 120 5.70 15.79 -15.21
N ASP A 121 5.47 16.37 -14.05
CA ASP A 121 6.54 16.58 -13.08
C ASP A 121 7.06 15.24 -12.51
N ALA A 122 8.20 15.27 -11.84
CA ALA A 122 8.87 14.07 -11.37
C ALA A 122 8.00 13.23 -10.39
N GLU A 123 7.19 13.88 -9.56
CA GLU A 123 6.29 13.19 -8.62
C GLU A 123 5.15 12.50 -9.37
N ALA A 124 4.53 13.18 -10.34
CA ALA A 124 3.48 12.60 -11.16
C ALA A 124 4.02 11.47 -12.06
N GLN A 125 5.25 11.60 -12.60
CA GLN A 125 5.91 10.51 -13.31
C GLN A 125 6.14 9.28 -12.43
N ALA A 126 6.64 9.47 -11.22
CA ALA A 126 6.88 8.38 -10.28
C ALA A 126 5.57 7.67 -9.89
N ARG A 127 4.51 8.43 -9.61
CA ARG A 127 3.19 7.90 -9.30
C ARG A 127 2.62 7.10 -10.48
N THR A 128 2.64 7.68 -11.68
CA THR A 128 2.18 7.00 -12.89
C THR A 128 2.98 5.72 -13.18
N ALA A 129 4.30 5.74 -12.96
CA ALA A 129 5.14 4.56 -13.14
C ALA A 129 4.75 3.44 -12.16
N MET A 130 4.45 3.77 -10.91
CA MET A 130 3.94 2.79 -9.94
C MET A 130 2.56 2.25 -10.32
N GLU A 131 1.67 3.09 -10.83
CA GLU A 131 0.38 2.62 -11.35
C GLU A 131 0.57 1.65 -12.52
N VAL A 132 1.40 1.99 -13.49
CA VAL A 132 1.72 1.08 -14.60
C VAL A 132 2.30 -0.24 -14.07
N PHE A 133 3.23 -0.21 -13.11
CA PHE A 133 3.77 -1.43 -12.52
C PHE A 133 2.65 -2.36 -12.01
N TYR A 134 1.71 -1.84 -11.26
CA TYR A 134 0.61 -2.64 -10.73
C TYR A 134 -0.38 -3.11 -11.81
N LEU A 135 -0.61 -2.30 -12.85
CA LEU A 135 -1.42 -2.73 -14.01
C LEU A 135 -0.78 -3.91 -14.75
N VAL A 136 0.54 -3.89 -14.90
CA VAL A 136 1.29 -5.03 -15.49
C VAL A 136 1.09 -6.29 -14.69
N LEU A 137 1.22 -6.21 -13.36
CA LEU A 137 0.99 -7.38 -12.50
C LEU A 137 -0.45 -7.88 -12.57
N ARG A 138 -1.43 -6.95 -12.60
CA ARG A 138 -2.84 -7.29 -12.78
C ARG A 138 -3.06 -8.09 -14.06
N ASP A 139 -2.52 -7.59 -15.15
CA ASP A 139 -2.74 -8.21 -16.47
C ASP A 139 -1.99 -9.53 -16.59
N ALA A 140 -0.75 -9.62 -16.10
CA ALA A 140 -0.03 -10.89 -16.04
C ALA A 140 -0.82 -11.96 -15.25
N GLY A 141 -1.49 -11.57 -14.15
CA GLY A 141 -2.35 -12.48 -13.41
C GLY A 141 -3.63 -12.88 -14.14
N ARG A 142 -4.24 -11.98 -14.93
CA ARG A 142 -5.41 -12.26 -15.75
C ARG A 142 -5.07 -13.14 -16.95
N ASP A 143 -3.98 -12.81 -17.63
CA ASP A 143 -3.56 -13.46 -18.86
C ASP A 143 -3.11 -14.88 -18.63
N PHE A 144 -2.50 -15.16 -17.46
CA PHE A 144 -2.13 -16.52 -17.08
C PHE A 144 -3.28 -17.53 -17.21
N ASN A 145 -4.51 -17.14 -16.89
CA ASN A 145 -5.71 -17.99 -16.96
C ASN A 145 -6.54 -17.80 -18.23
N ASN A 146 -6.12 -16.93 -19.14
CA ASN A 146 -6.85 -16.63 -20.36
C ASN A 146 -6.27 -17.36 -21.56
N GLU A 147 -6.89 -18.46 -21.97
CA GLU A 147 -6.46 -19.28 -23.12
C GLU A 147 -6.36 -18.51 -24.44
N ASN A 148 -6.99 -17.34 -24.56
CA ASN A 148 -6.91 -16.48 -25.74
C ASN A 148 -5.78 -15.45 -25.65
N SER A 149 -5.08 -15.35 -24.52
CA SER A 149 -3.94 -14.46 -24.38
C SER A 149 -2.67 -15.10 -24.95
N PRO A 150 -1.78 -14.32 -25.61
CA PRO A 150 -0.46 -14.78 -25.97
C PRO A 150 0.40 -15.16 -24.75
N ASP A 151 0.08 -14.63 -23.58
CA ASP A 151 0.78 -14.85 -22.31
C ASP A 151 0.10 -15.91 -21.44
N PHE A 152 -0.79 -16.73 -22.02
CA PHE A 152 -1.44 -17.84 -21.31
C PHE A 152 -0.42 -18.80 -20.68
N GLY A 153 -0.60 -19.09 -19.40
CA GLY A 153 0.25 -20.01 -18.65
C GLY A 153 1.61 -19.45 -18.23
N THR A 154 1.87 -18.16 -18.41
CA THR A 154 3.11 -17.50 -17.99
C THR A 154 2.86 -16.21 -17.23
N TYR A 155 3.79 -15.86 -16.34
CA TYR A 155 3.85 -14.57 -15.63
C TYR A 155 5.05 -13.72 -16.08
N ASP A 156 5.63 -14.01 -17.24
CA ASP A 156 6.91 -13.46 -17.67
C ASP A 156 6.91 -11.92 -17.73
N GLU A 157 5.84 -11.30 -18.22
CA GLU A 157 5.72 -9.85 -18.25
C GLU A 157 5.72 -9.26 -16.83
N GLY A 158 4.96 -9.85 -15.90
CA GLY A 158 4.95 -9.45 -14.49
C GLY A 158 6.31 -9.57 -13.84
N PHE A 159 6.99 -10.70 -14.03
CA PHE A 159 8.34 -10.90 -13.50
C PHE A 159 9.38 -9.97 -14.16
N ALA A 160 9.22 -9.63 -15.43
CA ALA A 160 10.07 -8.65 -16.08
C ALA A 160 9.91 -7.26 -15.46
N ALA A 161 8.68 -6.82 -15.24
CA ALA A 161 8.38 -5.55 -14.56
C ALA A 161 8.96 -5.51 -13.13
N ILE A 162 8.83 -6.59 -12.36
CA ILE A 162 9.39 -6.72 -11.01
C ILE A 162 10.92 -6.57 -11.05
N ARG A 163 11.60 -7.28 -11.95
CA ARG A 163 13.07 -7.18 -12.10
C ARG A 163 13.51 -5.79 -12.51
N THR A 164 12.74 -5.14 -13.37
CA THR A 164 13.07 -3.79 -13.83
C THR A 164 12.90 -2.77 -12.71
N LEU A 165 11.83 -2.87 -11.91
CA LEU A 165 11.58 -1.90 -10.83
C LEU A 165 12.47 -2.12 -9.61
N PHE A 166 12.69 -3.37 -9.18
CA PHE A 166 13.36 -3.68 -7.91
C PHE A 166 14.79 -4.24 -8.06
N GLY A 167 15.21 -4.63 -9.24
CA GLY A 167 16.49 -5.29 -9.46
C GLY A 167 16.52 -6.75 -8.97
N GLY A 168 17.69 -7.38 -9.10
CA GLY A 168 17.83 -8.82 -8.90
C GLY A 168 18.29 -9.28 -7.52
N ASN A 169 19.05 -8.51 -6.79
CA ASN A 169 19.65 -8.93 -5.51
C ASN A 169 19.30 -8.00 -4.39
N GLY A 170 18.78 -8.57 -3.31
CA GLY A 170 18.36 -7.72 -2.42
C GLY A 170 18.26 -7.99 -0.94
N TYR A 171 17.98 -6.90 -0.21
CA TYR A 171 17.71 -6.96 1.20
C TYR A 171 16.38 -7.65 1.46
N ASP A 172 16.39 -8.59 2.39
CA ASP A 172 15.17 -9.13 2.94
C ASP A 172 14.53 -8.09 3.86
N GLY A 173 13.21 -8.04 3.85
CA GLY A 173 12.48 -7.11 4.68
C GLY A 173 10.98 -7.31 4.58
N ASP A 174 10.35 -7.38 5.74
CA ASP A 174 8.92 -7.60 5.90
C ASP A 174 8.19 -6.30 6.22
N LEU A 175 6.96 -6.20 5.76
CA LEU A 175 6.01 -5.18 6.15
C LEU A 175 5.10 -5.75 7.24
N LEU A 176 5.21 -5.20 8.47
CA LEU A 176 4.55 -5.70 9.67
C LEU A 176 3.66 -4.59 10.23
N THR A 177 2.35 -4.70 10.04
CA THR A 177 1.44 -3.68 10.58
C THR A 177 1.13 -3.88 12.06
N ARG A 178 1.24 -5.11 12.56
CA ARG A 178 0.94 -5.45 13.94
C ARG A 178 -0.51 -5.09 14.31
N ALA A 179 -0.68 -4.15 15.25
CA ALA A 179 -1.97 -3.64 15.69
C ALA A 179 -2.34 -2.29 15.04
N ARG A 180 -1.61 -1.87 14.00
CA ARG A 180 -1.76 -0.55 13.39
C ARG A 180 -2.47 -0.62 12.05
N ASN A 181 -3.01 0.51 11.61
CA ASN A 181 -3.68 0.66 10.34
C ASN A 181 -2.80 1.33 9.29
N ILE A 182 -3.13 1.08 8.03
CA ILE A 182 -2.67 1.86 6.89
C ILE A 182 -3.95 2.36 6.19
N ARG A 183 -4.18 3.68 6.18
CA ARG A 183 -5.48 4.22 5.75
C ARG A 183 -5.35 5.50 4.95
N THR A 184 -6.25 5.66 3.96
CA THR A 184 -6.53 6.92 3.30
C THR A 184 -7.99 7.28 3.49
N GLN A 185 -8.31 8.52 3.93
CA GLN A 185 -9.69 8.89 4.29
C GLN A 185 -10.44 9.64 3.19
N ASN A 186 -9.83 10.61 2.55
CA ASN A 186 -10.49 11.48 1.57
C ASN A 186 -9.86 11.35 0.19
N GLY A 187 -9.93 10.15 -0.38
CA GLY A 187 -9.19 9.77 -1.57
C GLY A 187 -7.74 9.39 -1.24
N GLY A 188 -6.97 9.12 -2.26
CA GLY A 188 -5.61 8.63 -2.18
C GLY A 188 -5.51 7.11 -2.28
N ASP A 189 -4.59 6.65 -3.12
CA ASP A 189 -4.29 5.25 -3.34
C ASP A 189 -3.33 4.72 -2.25
N ILE A 190 -3.36 3.43 -2.00
CA ILE A 190 -2.39 2.74 -1.13
C ILE A 190 -1.58 1.78 -1.99
N ALA A 191 -0.26 1.96 -2.02
CA ALA A 191 0.68 1.09 -2.68
C ALA A 191 1.67 0.53 -1.66
N LEU A 192 1.68 -0.79 -1.48
CA LEU A 192 2.53 -1.49 -0.52
C LEU A 192 3.43 -2.49 -1.23
N PHE A 193 4.70 -2.55 -0.82
CA PHE A 193 5.61 -3.52 -1.41
C PHE A 193 6.67 -4.04 -0.43
N ALA A 194 6.91 -5.34 -0.53
CA ALA A 194 7.96 -6.07 0.17
C ALA A 194 8.69 -6.99 -0.83
N PRO A 195 9.53 -6.44 -1.74
CA PRO A 195 10.18 -7.18 -2.80
C PRO A 195 11.20 -8.22 -2.28
N GLY A 196 11.53 -8.17 -1.02
CA GLY A 196 12.42 -9.11 -0.34
C GLY A 196 11.76 -9.89 0.80
N GLY A 197 10.45 -9.83 0.97
CA GLY A 197 9.77 -10.47 2.11
C GLY A 197 8.27 -10.53 1.99
N SER A 198 7.61 -10.56 3.14
CA SER A 198 6.18 -10.77 3.33
C SER A 198 5.47 -9.51 3.82
N LEU A 199 4.16 -9.48 3.65
CA LEU A 199 3.25 -8.62 4.40
C LEU A 199 2.53 -9.44 5.48
N THR A 200 2.65 -9.02 6.74
CA THR A 200 1.83 -9.52 7.83
C THR A 200 0.98 -8.40 8.39
N LEU A 201 -0.33 -8.48 8.18
CA LEU A 201 -1.24 -7.39 8.54
C LEU A 201 -1.54 -7.40 10.03
N ALA A 202 -2.13 -8.43 10.55
CA ALA A 202 -2.47 -8.49 11.97
C ALA A 202 -2.08 -9.84 12.56
N ASN A 203 -1.27 -9.81 13.61
CA ASN A 203 -0.86 -11.05 14.27
C ASN A 203 -2.00 -11.57 15.17
N THR A 204 -2.29 -12.85 15.06
CA THR A 204 -3.27 -13.57 15.89
C THR A 204 -2.95 -13.57 17.40
N SER A 205 -1.70 -13.30 17.78
CA SER A 205 -1.27 -13.23 19.18
C SER A 205 -1.71 -11.96 19.93
N ILE A 206 -2.18 -10.95 19.20
CA ILE A 206 -2.75 -9.74 19.81
C ILE A 206 -4.24 -10.01 20.00
N GLY A 207 -4.68 -10.74 20.95
CA GLY A 207 -6.09 -10.96 21.31
C GLY A 207 -7.14 -10.52 20.26
N ASN A 208 -8.38 -10.75 20.46
CA ASN A 208 -9.42 -10.37 19.50
C ASN A 208 -9.72 -8.85 19.63
N PRO A 209 -9.09 -7.94 18.87
CA PRO A 209 -9.36 -6.52 19.02
C PRO A 209 -10.80 -6.21 18.62
N LEU A 210 -11.46 -5.34 19.37
CA LEU A 210 -12.82 -4.87 19.07
C LEU A 210 -12.91 -4.31 17.64
N VAL A 211 -11.84 -3.66 17.19
CA VAL A 211 -11.69 -3.19 15.82
C VAL A 211 -10.38 -3.75 15.26
N PRO A 212 -10.43 -4.80 14.44
CA PRO A 212 -9.23 -5.34 13.82
C PRO A 212 -8.51 -4.29 12.97
N PRO A 213 -7.17 -4.24 13.02
CA PRO A 213 -6.40 -3.33 12.16
C PRO A 213 -6.60 -3.68 10.69
N GLY A 214 -6.37 -2.71 9.83
CA GLY A 214 -6.63 -2.90 8.40
C GLY A 214 -5.83 -1.98 7.49
N ILE A 215 -5.85 -2.37 6.21
CA ILE A 215 -5.45 -1.53 5.08
C ILE A 215 -6.74 -1.07 4.43
N VAL A 216 -7.02 0.23 4.46
CA VAL A 216 -8.34 0.75 4.09
C VAL A 216 -8.26 2.06 3.31
N THR A 217 -8.90 2.10 2.14
CA THR A 217 -9.24 3.35 1.48
C THR A 217 -10.71 3.68 1.77
N GLU A 218 -11.01 4.86 2.36
CA GLU A 218 -12.37 5.15 2.85
C GLU A 218 -13.27 5.85 1.82
N SER A 219 -12.70 6.65 0.95
CA SER A 219 -13.47 7.49 0.01
C SER A 219 -12.95 7.37 -1.41
N GLY A 220 -12.99 6.15 -1.95
CA GLY A 220 -12.32 5.81 -3.18
C GLY A 220 -10.83 5.57 -2.94
N GLY A 221 -10.10 5.31 -4.01
CA GLY A 221 -8.69 4.92 -3.95
C GLY A 221 -8.48 3.42 -4.07
N ARG A 222 -7.38 3.06 -4.72
CA ARG A 222 -6.99 1.67 -4.97
C ARG A 222 -6.12 1.15 -3.84
N VAL A 223 -6.12 -0.17 -3.64
CA VAL A 223 -5.15 -0.86 -2.79
C VAL A 223 -4.34 -1.81 -3.67
N SER A 224 -3.04 -1.58 -3.74
CA SER A 224 -2.12 -2.38 -4.53
C SER A 224 -0.99 -2.92 -3.65
N ILE A 225 -0.84 -4.24 -3.61
CA ILE A 225 0.12 -4.92 -2.74
C ILE A 225 1.00 -5.84 -3.58
N PHE A 226 2.31 -5.70 -3.41
CA PHE A 226 3.30 -6.58 -4.00
C PHE A 226 4.23 -7.13 -2.93
N THR A 227 4.38 -8.46 -2.88
CA THR A 227 5.36 -9.15 -2.03
C THR A 227 6.15 -10.20 -2.82
N ARG A 228 7.35 -10.52 -2.36
CA ARG A 228 8.05 -11.71 -2.84
C ARG A 228 7.46 -12.97 -2.23
N ASP A 229 7.24 -12.94 -0.93
CA ASP A 229 6.80 -14.06 -0.13
C ASP A 229 5.32 -13.87 0.27
N ASN A 230 4.90 -14.28 1.43
CA ASN A 230 3.50 -14.37 1.82
C ASN A 230 2.80 -13.01 2.02
N VAL A 231 1.50 -13.02 1.78
CA VAL A 231 0.57 -12.00 2.28
C VAL A 231 -0.34 -12.66 3.31
N ASP A 232 -0.10 -12.40 4.58
CA ASP A 232 -0.90 -12.92 5.70
C ASP A 232 -1.74 -11.80 6.30
N ILE A 233 -3.06 -11.89 6.11
CA ILE A 233 -4.02 -10.91 6.64
C ILE A 233 -4.35 -11.18 8.12
N GLY A 234 -4.15 -12.41 8.59
CA GLY A 234 -4.41 -12.80 9.98
C GLY A 234 -5.85 -12.49 10.40
N VAL A 235 -6.00 -11.74 11.50
CA VAL A 235 -7.31 -11.24 11.96
C VAL A 235 -7.65 -9.85 11.39
N GLY A 236 -6.77 -9.29 10.56
CA GLY A 236 -6.94 -7.99 9.93
C GLY A 236 -7.90 -8.00 8.74
N ARG A 237 -7.93 -6.90 8.05
CA ARG A 237 -8.80 -6.70 6.87
C ARG A 237 -8.19 -5.75 5.86
N ILE A 238 -8.56 -5.94 4.61
CA ILE A 238 -8.20 -5.04 3.50
C ILE A 238 -9.50 -4.63 2.82
N PHE A 239 -9.75 -3.32 2.72
CA PHE A 239 -10.97 -2.78 2.11
C PHE A 239 -10.70 -1.59 1.21
N THR A 240 -11.43 -1.54 0.10
CA THR A 240 -11.65 -0.32 -0.67
C THR A 240 -13.12 0.07 -0.49
N LEU A 241 -13.37 1.19 0.20
CA LEU A 241 -14.71 1.70 0.44
C LEU A 241 -15.04 2.79 -0.58
N ARG A 242 -16.28 2.83 -1.06
CA ARG A 242 -16.76 3.78 -2.07
C ARG A 242 -16.03 3.71 -3.40
N GLY A 243 -15.62 2.52 -3.79
CA GLY A 243 -14.92 2.26 -5.05
C GLY A 243 -13.41 2.13 -4.88
N GLY A 244 -12.74 1.84 -5.98
CA GLY A 244 -11.32 1.56 -6.07
C GLY A 244 -11.02 0.07 -6.25
N ASP A 245 -10.07 -0.23 -7.11
CA ASP A 245 -9.64 -1.59 -7.39
C ASP A 245 -8.73 -2.11 -6.27
N MET A 246 -8.67 -3.42 -6.14
CA MET A 246 -7.73 -4.09 -5.25
C MET A 246 -6.90 -5.08 -6.06
N MET A 247 -5.58 -4.97 -5.95
CA MET A 247 -4.64 -5.91 -6.54
C MET A 247 -3.66 -6.39 -5.48
N ILE A 248 -3.51 -7.71 -5.36
CA ILE A 248 -2.58 -8.35 -4.44
C ILE A 248 -1.77 -9.37 -5.23
N TRP A 249 -0.45 -9.24 -5.16
CA TRP A 249 0.50 -10.13 -5.82
C TRP A 249 1.50 -10.69 -4.81
N SER A 250 1.67 -12.01 -4.82
CA SER A 250 2.78 -12.70 -4.18
C SER A 250 3.55 -13.49 -5.24
N SER A 251 4.87 -13.32 -5.31
CA SER A 251 5.69 -13.95 -6.34
C SER A 251 6.03 -15.40 -6.04
N LYS A 252 6.16 -15.78 -4.78
CA LYS A 252 6.62 -17.11 -4.35
C LYS A 252 5.84 -17.69 -3.18
N GLY A 253 5.09 -16.85 -2.50
CA GLY A 253 4.37 -17.24 -1.28
C GLY A 253 2.87 -17.36 -1.49
N ASP A 254 2.18 -17.57 -0.39
CA ASP A 254 0.75 -17.71 -0.33
C ASP A 254 0.07 -16.36 -0.01
N ILE A 255 -1.18 -16.22 -0.46
CA ILE A 255 -2.07 -15.14 -0.04
C ILE A 255 -3.11 -15.74 0.88
N ALA A 256 -2.95 -15.52 2.19
CA ALA A 256 -3.83 -16.03 3.22
C ALA A 256 -4.80 -14.93 3.68
N ALA A 257 -6.09 -15.12 3.36
CA ALA A 257 -7.15 -14.18 3.71
C ALA A 257 -7.51 -14.17 5.22
N GLY A 258 -6.75 -14.92 6.02
CA GLY A 258 -6.89 -14.99 7.46
C GLY A 258 -7.94 -15.99 7.94
N VAL A 259 -7.93 -16.23 9.24
CA VAL A 259 -8.83 -17.14 9.96
C VAL A 259 -9.99 -16.43 10.65
N ALA A 260 -10.27 -15.18 10.27
CA ALA A 260 -11.38 -14.45 10.85
C ALA A 260 -12.69 -15.22 10.63
N SER A 261 -13.47 -15.38 11.68
CA SER A 261 -14.80 -15.95 11.57
C SER A 261 -15.60 -15.15 10.53
N LYS A 262 -16.21 -15.85 9.60
CA LYS A 262 -17.01 -15.25 8.50
C LYS A 262 -18.32 -14.63 9.01
N THR A 263 -18.35 -14.10 10.21
CA THR A 263 -19.52 -13.42 10.76
C THR A 263 -19.57 -11.98 10.25
N VAL A 264 -20.78 -11.47 10.06
CA VAL A 264 -21.06 -10.10 9.62
C VAL A 264 -20.39 -9.03 10.52
N GLN A 265 -19.95 -9.40 11.69
CA GLN A 265 -19.21 -8.54 12.62
C GLN A 265 -17.82 -8.14 12.11
N SER A 266 -17.29 -8.80 11.09
CA SER A 266 -16.01 -8.42 10.48
C SER A 266 -16.13 -7.30 9.43
N ALA A 267 -17.32 -6.93 9.03
CA ALA A 267 -17.55 -5.76 8.17
C ALA A 267 -17.35 -4.47 8.99
N PRO A 268 -16.71 -3.45 8.43
CA PRO A 268 -16.65 -2.15 9.09
C PRO A 268 -18.08 -1.67 9.37
N PRO A 269 -18.32 -1.08 10.54
CA PRO A 269 -19.63 -0.54 10.85
C PRO A 269 -19.99 0.51 9.78
N THR A 270 -21.16 0.37 9.19
CA THR A 270 -21.70 1.37 8.27
C THR A 270 -21.87 2.67 9.05
N ARG A 271 -21.03 3.66 8.82
CA ARG A 271 -21.24 5.00 9.34
C ARG A 271 -22.35 5.63 8.52
N VAL A 272 -23.52 5.73 9.10
CA VAL A 272 -24.58 6.60 8.56
C VAL A 272 -24.17 8.03 8.93
N LEU A 273 -23.64 8.76 7.96
CA LEU A 273 -23.49 10.20 8.07
C LEU A 273 -24.90 10.79 7.84
N ILE A 274 -25.58 11.11 8.91
CA ILE A 274 -26.81 11.91 8.82
C ILE A 274 -26.32 13.34 8.59
N ASP A 275 -26.57 13.86 7.39
CA ASP A 275 -26.40 15.28 7.11
C ASP A 275 -27.42 16.04 7.96
N PRO A 276 -27.00 16.88 8.93
CA PRO A 276 -27.93 17.63 9.77
C PRO A 276 -28.81 18.59 8.99
N GLN A 277 -28.44 18.91 7.74
CA GLN A 277 -29.23 19.83 6.89
C GLN A 277 -30.28 19.09 6.05
N SER A 278 -30.21 17.78 5.92
CA SER A 278 -31.20 16.98 5.20
C SER A 278 -32.23 16.30 6.11
N ALA A 279 -32.17 16.52 7.41
CA ALA A 279 -33.09 15.99 8.41
C ALA A 279 -34.21 16.99 8.77
N ALA A 280 -34.61 17.86 7.83
CA ALA A 280 -35.74 18.76 7.97
C ALA A 280 -36.97 18.18 7.30
#